data_6bd61301a22a970e41a31d95bdf1ab95
#
_entry.id   6bd61301a22a970e41a31d95bdf1ab95
#
_cell.length_a   1.000
_cell.length_b   1.000
_cell.length_c   1.000
_cell.angle_alpha   90.00
_cell.angle_beta   90.00
_cell.angle_gamma   90.00
#
_symmetry.space_group_name_H-M   'P 1'
#
loop_
_entity.id
_entity.type
_entity.pdbx_description
1 polymer ?
#
loop_
_entity_poly.entity_id
_entity_poly.type
_entity_poly.pdbx_seq_one_letter_code
_entity_poly.pdbx_strand_id
1 'polypeptide(L)'
;MIIIIPTIVIVTLVLILLLGKIIMRFNFRKQVKVLYENTENISGQHYDSSKLNDLPEPVQRYFRSVLKDGQSYISSVHLKHNGLFKTDLEKGFIKITGEQYFSVLLPQFIWKGTTLMFTAIDRYITDQGSLKVYLFDLFKVVDGKGSAINEGELQRWMAESVWFPTNLLPSNMVKWTTIDANSAKLSFSYKEISFHFLVTFNAIGEITTMQTERYMTDKKRETWICKMSNYKEVNGIRIPFSAEVIWRLSTGDHSYANFEVQKIEYNKY
;
A
#
# COMPACT_ATOMS: atom_id res chain seq x y z
N MET A 1 0.65 47.53 -24.73
CA MET A 1 1.60 47.29 -23.61
C MET A 1 0.93 46.72 -22.37
N ILE A 2 -0.29 47.07 -22.00
CA ILE A 2 -0.99 46.61 -20.79
C ILE A 2 -1.33 45.11 -20.78
N ILE A 3 -1.54 44.46 -21.93
CA ILE A 3 -1.90 43.00 -22.01
C ILE A 3 -0.67 42.10 -22.02
N ILE A 4 0.52 42.60 -22.41
CA ILE A 4 1.73 41.77 -22.57
C ILE A 4 2.27 41.31 -21.20
N ILE A 5 2.27 42.18 -20.18
CA ILE A 5 2.80 41.88 -18.85
C ILE A 5 2.03 40.73 -18.17
N PRO A 6 0.67 40.77 -18.06
CA PRO A 6 -0.09 39.64 -17.46
C PRO A 6 0.10 38.34 -18.24
N THR A 7 0.20 38.40 -19.57
CA THR A 7 0.45 37.20 -20.39
C THR A 7 1.81 36.56 -20.08
N ILE A 8 2.88 37.37 -19.97
CA ILE A 8 4.22 36.87 -19.59
C ILE A 8 4.18 36.24 -18.20
N VAL A 9 3.53 36.86 -17.22
CA VAL A 9 3.41 36.33 -15.85
C VAL A 9 2.69 34.96 -15.85
N ILE A 10 1.57 34.85 -16.56
CA ILE A 10 0.83 33.58 -16.67
C ILE A 10 1.67 32.50 -17.32
N VAL A 11 2.33 32.80 -18.43
CA VAL A 11 3.20 31.84 -19.13
C VAL A 11 4.35 31.39 -18.22
N THR A 12 4.97 32.31 -17.50
CA THR A 12 6.06 31.99 -16.56
C THR A 12 5.56 31.07 -15.43
N LEU A 13 4.39 31.35 -14.84
CA LEU A 13 3.78 30.48 -13.81
C LEU A 13 3.50 29.09 -14.35
N VAL A 14 2.94 28.97 -15.54
CA VAL A 14 2.67 27.67 -16.18
C VAL A 14 3.98 26.90 -16.41
N LEU A 15 5.03 27.54 -16.88
CA LEU A 15 6.34 26.93 -17.06
C LEU A 15 6.95 26.42 -15.75
N ILE A 16 6.85 27.20 -14.67
CA ILE A 16 7.30 26.80 -13.34
C ILE A 16 6.55 25.54 -12.85
N LEU A 17 5.21 25.50 -13.00
CA LEU A 17 4.40 24.34 -12.62
C LEU A 17 4.76 23.10 -13.46
N LEU A 18 4.98 23.25 -14.76
CA LEU A 18 5.40 22.15 -15.63
C LEU A 18 6.79 21.62 -15.24
N LEU A 19 7.72 22.51 -14.93
CA LEU A 19 9.05 22.14 -14.47
C LEU A 19 8.99 21.39 -13.13
N GLY A 20 8.15 21.83 -12.19
CA GLY A 20 7.90 21.13 -10.93
C GLY A 20 7.43 19.67 -11.16
N LYS A 21 6.47 19.46 -12.06
CA LYS A 21 5.99 18.12 -12.43
C LYS A 21 7.08 17.25 -13.04
N ILE A 22 7.92 17.79 -13.90
CA ILE A 22 9.04 17.08 -14.53
C ILE A 22 10.05 16.63 -13.47
N ILE A 23 10.46 17.55 -12.58
CA ILE A 23 11.40 17.27 -11.49
C ILE A 23 10.80 16.21 -10.55
N MET A 24 9.53 16.35 -10.16
CA MET A 24 8.83 15.37 -9.30
C MET A 24 8.83 13.98 -9.94
N ARG A 25 8.50 13.88 -11.23
CA ARG A 25 8.51 12.62 -11.98
C ARG A 25 9.90 11.99 -12.05
N PHE A 26 10.93 12.80 -12.29
CA PHE A 26 12.30 12.31 -12.35
C PHE A 26 12.77 11.80 -10.98
N ASN A 27 12.52 12.56 -9.90
CA ASN A 27 12.87 12.17 -8.54
C ASN A 27 12.12 10.91 -8.08
N PHE A 28 10.85 10.77 -8.44
CA PHE A 28 10.07 9.57 -8.15
C PHE A 28 10.66 8.34 -8.85
N ARG A 29 10.96 8.44 -10.16
CA ARG A 29 11.58 7.35 -10.91
C ARG A 29 12.95 6.94 -10.37
N LYS A 30 13.76 7.91 -9.92
CA LYS A 30 15.04 7.63 -9.27
C LYS A 30 14.85 6.81 -7.99
N GLN A 31 13.84 7.11 -7.19
CA GLN A 31 13.53 6.34 -5.97
C GLN A 31 13.01 4.93 -6.29
N VAL A 32 12.18 4.78 -7.33
CA VAL A 32 11.75 3.47 -7.83
C VAL A 32 12.95 2.61 -8.26
N LYS A 33 13.93 3.22 -8.93
CA LYS A 33 15.17 2.51 -9.30
C LYS A 33 15.92 2.01 -8.08
N VAL A 34 16.11 2.84 -7.05
CA VAL A 34 16.74 2.44 -5.78
C VAL A 34 15.99 1.29 -5.10
N LEU A 35 14.65 1.32 -5.11
CA LEU A 35 13.84 0.22 -4.58
C LEU A 35 14.17 -1.10 -5.28
N TYR A 36 14.26 -1.10 -6.61
CA TYR A 36 14.49 -2.33 -7.38
C TYR A 36 15.96 -2.77 -7.41
N GLU A 37 16.93 -1.89 -7.23
CA GLU A 37 18.35 -2.27 -7.07
C GLU A 37 18.58 -3.19 -5.87
N ASN A 38 17.69 -3.14 -4.87
CA ASN A 38 17.74 -3.98 -3.67
C ASN A 38 16.67 -5.11 -3.68
N THR A 39 16.04 -5.38 -4.83
CA THR A 39 15.02 -6.41 -4.95
C THR A 39 15.63 -7.70 -5.47
N GLU A 40 15.54 -8.77 -4.68
CA GLU A 40 15.91 -10.10 -5.12
C GLU A 40 14.79 -10.75 -5.94
N ASN A 41 15.18 -11.45 -6.99
CA ASN A 41 14.23 -12.19 -7.81
C ASN A 41 13.95 -13.57 -7.23
N ILE A 42 12.78 -13.74 -6.62
CA ILE A 42 12.30 -15.02 -6.09
C ILE A 42 11.25 -15.69 -6.99
N SER A 43 11.01 -15.19 -8.20
CA SER A 43 9.99 -15.71 -9.12
C SER A 43 10.26 -17.14 -9.62
N GLY A 44 11.46 -17.65 -9.43
CA GLY A 44 11.80 -19.05 -9.65
C GLY A 44 11.28 -20.01 -8.58
N GLN A 45 10.83 -19.51 -7.41
CA GLN A 45 10.15 -20.32 -6.40
C GLN A 45 8.68 -20.49 -6.78
N HIS A 46 8.10 -21.64 -6.40
CA HIS A 46 6.72 -21.95 -6.74
C HIS A 46 5.93 -22.28 -5.47
N TYR A 47 4.70 -21.79 -5.45
CA TYR A 47 3.73 -22.11 -4.42
C TYR A 47 3.32 -23.58 -4.51
N ASP A 48 3.19 -24.21 -3.34
CA ASP A 48 2.76 -25.60 -3.14
C ASP A 48 1.75 -25.62 -1.99
N SER A 49 0.54 -26.06 -2.28
CA SER A 49 -0.57 -26.11 -1.31
C SER A 49 -0.34 -27.11 -0.18
N SER A 50 0.58 -28.07 -0.32
CA SER A 50 0.97 -28.99 0.76
C SER A 50 1.55 -28.26 1.98
N LYS A 51 2.13 -27.05 1.78
CA LYS A 51 2.67 -26.20 2.85
C LYS A 51 1.62 -25.51 3.71
N LEU A 52 0.33 -25.68 3.40
CA LEU A 52 -0.76 -25.04 4.13
C LEU A 52 -1.28 -25.86 5.32
N ASN A 53 -0.92 -27.14 5.45
CA ASN A 53 -1.59 -28.09 6.35
C ASN A 53 -1.57 -27.68 7.83
N ASP A 54 -0.54 -26.97 8.27
CA ASP A 54 -0.38 -26.51 9.66
C ASP A 54 -0.98 -25.11 9.90
N LEU A 55 -1.60 -24.50 8.88
CA LEU A 55 -2.20 -23.17 9.00
C LEU A 55 -3.64 -23.25 9.53
N PRO A 56 -4.12 -22.15 10.17
CA PRO A 56 -5.54 -22.02 10.51
C PRO A 56 -6.43 -22.29 9.30
N GLU A 57 -7.54 -22.97 9.51
CA GLU A 57 -8.44 -23.38 8.43
C GLU A 57 -8.91 -22.20 7.54
N PRO A 58 -9.31 -21.00 8.05
CA PRO A 58 -9.67 -19.88 7.19
C PRO A 58 -8.49 -19.36 6.35
N VAL A 59 -7.25 -19.50 6.82
CA VAL A 59 -6.03 -19.13 6.08
C VAL A 59 -5.76 -20.13 4.97
N GLN A 60 -5.95 -21.43 5.22
CA GLN A 60 -5.84 -22.45 4.17
C GLN A 60 -6.87 -22.19 3.05
N ARG A 61 -8.14 -21.91 3.40
CA ARG A 61 -9.17 -21.55 2.42
C ARG A 61 -8.76 -20.33 1.58
N TYR A 62 -8.23 -19.30 2.24
CA TYR A 62 -7.75 -18.11 1.54
C TYR A 62 -6.70 -18.46 0.49
N PHE A 63 -5.61 -19.12 0.87
CA PHE A 63 -4.54 -19.42 -0.08
C PHE A 63 -5.00 -20.33 -1.22
N ARG A 64 -5.86 -21.33 -0.94
CA ARG A 64 -6.46 -22.16 -1.99
C ARG A 64 -7.38 -21.40 -2.94
N SER A 65 -8.01 -20.31 -2.46
CA SER A 65 -8.90 -19.48 -3.28
C SER A 65 -8.14 -18.47 -4.13
N VAL A 66 -6.94 -18.02 -3.71
CA VAL A 66 -6.22 -16.93 -4.35
C VAL A 66 -4.96 -17.35 -5.12
N LEU A 67 -4.40 -18.53 -4.84
CA LEU A 67 -3.20 -19.08 -5.48
C LEU A 67 -3.49 -20.45 -6.09
N LYS A 68 -2.77 -20.79 -7.16
CA LYS A 68 -2.81 -22.12 -7.81
C LYS A 68 -1.46 -22.82 -7.58
N ASP A 69 -1.45 -24.14 -7.40
CA ASP A 69 -0.22 -24.91 -7.31
C ASP A 69 0.69 -24.62 -8.53
N GLY A 70 1.97 -24.48 -8.27
CA GLY A 70 2.94 -24.07 -9.28
C GLY A 70 2.95 -22.56 -9.58
N GLN A 71 2.13 -21.74 -8.91
CA GLN A 71 2.18 -20.29 -9.04
C GLN A 71 3.54 -19.75 -8.63
N SER A 72 4.21 -19.02 -9.52
CA SER A 72 5.47 -18.34 -9.20
C SER A 72 5.32 -17.33 -8.07
N TYR A 73 6.31 -17.28 -7.19
CA TYR A 73 6.38 -16.23 -6.17
C TYR A 73 6.50 -14.85 -6.83
N ILE A 74 5.94 -13.87 -6.15
CA ILE A 74 5.98 -12.48 -6.60
C ILE A 74 7.20 -11.83 -5.95
N SER A 75 8.10 -11.27 -6.77
CA SER A 75 9.31 -10.55 -6.32
C SER A 75 9.08 -9.05 -6.27
N SER A 76 8.31 -8.55 -7.24
CA SER A 76 8.04 -7.12 -7.39
C SER A 76 6.62 -6.88 -7.93
N VAL A 77 6.07 -5.73 -7.59
CA VAL A 77 4.73 -5.32 -8.03
C VAL A 77 4.77 -3.88 -8.52
N HIS A 78 4.09 -3.61 -9.61
CA HIS A 78 3.72 -2.26 -10.06
C HIS A 78 2.21 -2.16 -10.11
N LEU A 79 1.62 -1.26 -9.34
CA LEU A 79 0.19 -1.07 -9.20
C LEU A 79 -0.19 0.37 -9.53
N LYS A 80 -1.32 0.55 -10.24
CA LYS A 80 -1.98 1.84 -10.43
C LYS A 80 -3.42 1.75 -9.95
N HIS A 81 -3.86 2.79 -9.28
CA HIS A 81 -5.23 2.90 -8.79
C HIS A 81 -5.79 4.31 -8.99
N ASN A 82 -7.09 4.40 -9.09
CA ASN A 82 -7.85 5.62 -8.86
C ASN A 82 -8.45 5.58 -7.45
N GLY A 83 -8.99 6.68 -6.98
CA GLY A 83 -9.70 6.64 -5.70
C GLY A 83 -10.19 7.98 -5.22
N LEU A 84 -10.73 7.91 -4.01
CA LEU A 84 -11.18 9.04 -3.21
C LEU A 84 -10.36 9.06 -1.92
N PHE A 85 -9.96 10.24 -1.49
CA PHE A 85 -9.12 10.42 -0.31
C PHE A 85 -9.56 11.65 0.48
N LYS A 86 -9.45 11.60 1.81
CA LYS A 86 -9.65 12.74 2.69
C LYS A 86 -8.30 13.20 3.25
N THR A 87 -8.02 14.48 3.16
CA THR A 87 -6.83 15.09 3.80
C THR A 87 -7.04 15.35 5.29
N ASP A 88 -8.29 15.31 5.73
CA ASP A 88 -8.76 15.54 7.08
C ASP A 88 -10.09 14.79 7.22
N LEU A 89 -10.33 14.12 8.33
CA LEU A 89 -11.52 13.28 8.53
C LEU A 89 -12.82 14.08 8.45
N GLU A 90 -12.77 15.36 8.83
CA GLU A 90 -13.92 16.28 8.81
C GLU A 90 -14.21 16.86 7.40
N LYS A 91 -13.28 16.67 6.45
CA LYS A 91 -13.43 17.18 5.08
C LYS A 91 -14.07 16.16 4.15
N GLY A 92 -14.58 16.67 3.02
CA GLY A 92 -15.08 15.83 1.93
C GLY A 92 -13.98 15.05 1.21
N PHE A 93 -14.38 14.01 0.51
CA PHE A 93 -13.48 13.25 -0.35
C PHE A 93 -13.05 14.07 -1.58
N ILE A 94 -11.79 13.92 -1.95
CA ILE A 94 -11.21 14.43 -3.19
C ILE A 94 -10.73 13.28 -4.06
N LYS A 95 -10.69 13.47 -5.37
CA LYS A 95 -10.15 12.49 -6.31
C LYS A 95 -8.64 12.40 -6.19
N ILE A 96 -8.11 11.18 -6.19
CA ILE A 96 -6.69 10.88 -6.18
C ILE A 96 -6.37 9.77 -7.17
N THR A 97 -5.24 9.86 -7.83
CA THR A 97 -4.67 8.76 -8.64
C THR A 97 -3.38 8.31 -7.98
N GLY A 98 -3.17 7.01 -7.89
CA GLY A 98 -1.98 6.44 -7.26
C GLY A 98 -1.17 5.58 -8.22
N GLU A 99 0.14 5.63 -8.05
CA GLU A 99 1.11 4.74 -8.67
C GLU A 99 2.05 4.21 -7.60
N GLN A 100 2.17 2.88 -7.50
CA GLN A 100 2.88 2.22 -6.42
C GLN A 100 3.76 1.10 -6.93
N TYR A 101 4.91 0.95 -6.29
CA TYR A 101 5.90 -0.09 -6.55
C TYR A 101 6.28 -0.78 -5.25
N PHE A 102 6.41 -2.11 -5.29
CA PHE A 102 6.79 -2.94 -4.15
C PHE A 102 7.97 -3.84 -4.49
N SER A 103 8.83 -4.05 -3.51
CA SER A 103 9.69 -5.21 -3.38
C SER A 103 9.10 -6.13 -2.31
N VAL A 104 9.14 -7.45 -2.52
CA VAL A 104 8.42 -8.42 -1.70
C VAL A 104 9.31 -9.10 -0.68
N LEU A 105 10.47 -9.63 -1.07
CA LEU A 105 11.35 -10.38 -0.16
C LEU A 105 11.82 -9.55 1.04
N LEU A 106 12.23 -8.30 0.78
CA LEU A 106 12.47 -7.30 1.82
C LEU A 106 11.32 -6.29 1.80
N PRO A 107 10.77 -5.93 2.97
CA PRO A 107 9.68 -4.96 3.04
C PRO A 107 10.08 -3.61 2.46
N GLN A 108 9.70 -3.33 1.22
CA GLN A 108 9.95 -2.04 0.59
C GLN A 108 8.81 -1.66 -0.34
N PHE A 109 8.45 -0.40 -0.33
CA PHE A 109 7.53 0.17 -1.32
C PHE A 109 7.75 1.67 -1.48
N ILE A 110 7.25 2.19 -2.59
CA ILE A 110 7.06 3.61 -2.80
C ILE A 110 5.72 3.85 -3.50
N TRP A 111 4.93 4.74 -2.94
CA TRP A 111 3.65 5.18 -3.48
C TRP A 111 3.67 6.67 -3.78
N LYS A 112 3.08 7.06 -4.90
CA LYS A 112 2.83 8.44 -5.29
C LYS A 112 1.34 8.64 -5.51
N GLY A 113 0.70 9.41 -4.64
CA GLY A 113 -0.68 9.85 -4.79
C GLY A 113 -0.75 11.27 -5.33
N THR A 114 -1.48 11.47 -6.43
CA THR A 114 -1.58 12.76 -7.11
C THR A 114 -3.04 13.24 -7.14
N THR A 115 -3.24 14.45 -6.70
CA THR A 115 -4.51 15.18 -6.78
C THR A 115 -4.36 16.42 -7.70
N LEU A 116 -5.39 17.25 -7.79
CA LEU A 116 -5.29 18.51 -8.52
C LEU A 116 -4.26 19.48 -7.90
N MET A 117 -4.14 19.49 -6.57
CA MET A 117 -3.39 20.51 -5.84
C MET A 117 -2.08 19.99 -5.24
N PHE A 118 -1.99 18.73 -4.89
CA PHE A 118 -0.82 18.18 -4.22
C PHE A 118 -0.46 16.79 -4.71
N THR A 119 0.81 16.45 -4.52
CA THR A 119 1.35 15.09 -4.65
C THR A 119 1.89 14.64 -3.30
N ALA A 120 1.43 13.48 -2.85
CA ALA A 120 1.96 12.78 -1.68
C ALA A 120 2.89 11.65 -2.14
N ILE A 121 4.00 11.47 -1.42
CA ILE A 121 4.94 10.36 -1.58
C ILE A 121 5.06 9.65 -0.24
N ASP A 122 4.55 8.42 -0.17
CA ASP A 122 4.76 7.50 0.95
C ASP A 122 5.75 6.43 0.52
N ARG A 123 6.64 6.08 1.41
CA ARG A 123 7.60 5.00 1.13
C ARG A 123 8.14 4.36 2.39
N TYR A 124 8.53 3.10 2.24
CA TYR A 124 9.44 2.40 3.12
C TYR A 124 10.54 1.80 2.27
N ILE A 125 11.74 2.33 2.34
CA ILE A 125 12.91 1.90 1.54
C ILE A 125 14.12 1.92 2.46
N THR A 126 14.96 0.87 2.39
CA THR A 126 16.17 0.73 3.21
C THR A 126 15.90 0.97 4.70
N ASP A 127 14.85 0.32 5.21
CA ASP A 127 14.41 0.34 6.61
C ASP A 127 13.95 1.71 7.13
N GLN A 128 13.62 2.62 6.25
CA GLN A 128 13.16 3.95 6.60
C GLN A 128 11.84 4.30 5.94
N GLY A 129 10.84 4.55 6.77
CA GLY A 129 9.56 5.11 6.37
C GLY A 129 9.64 6.63 6.18
N SER A 130 8.90 7.16 5.24
CA SER A 130 8.70 8.61 5.12
C SER A 130 7.43 8.95 4.37
N LEU A 131 6.76 10.01 4.84
CA LEU A 131 5.64 10.67 4.18
C LEU A 131 6.05 12.08 3.78
N LYS A 132 5.93 12.43 2.50
CA LYS A 132 6.16 13.78 1.99
C LYS A 132 4.97 14.25 1.18
N VAL A 133 4.56 15.50 1.41
CA VAL A 133 3.49 16.12 0.60
C VAL A 133 4.03 17.40 -0.04
N TYR A 134 3.76 17.54 -1.32
CA TYR A 134 4.20 18.69 -2.14
C TYR A 134 2.98 19.38 -2.73
N LEU A 135 2.82 20.67 -2.43
CA LEU A 135 1.82 21.50 -3.06
C LEU A 135 2.32 21.91 -4.47
N PHE A 136 1.48 21.67 -5.48
CA PHE A 136 1.78 21.90 -6.90
C PHE A 136 3.09 21.25 -7.40
N ASP A 137 3.53 20.16 -6.79
CA ASP A 137 4.80 19.45 -7.05
C ASP A 137 6.08 20.29 -6.77
N LEU A 138 5.95 21.46 -6.16
CA LEU A 138 7.02 22.42 -5.92
C LEU A 138 7.33 22.60 -4.43
N PHE A 139 6.31 22.87 -3.63
CA PHE A 139 6.49 23.26 -2.23
C PHE A 139 6.25 22.07 -1.32
N LYS A 140 7.31 21.58 -0.67
CA LYS A 140 7.18 20.53 0.34
C LYS A 140 6.52 21.10 1.60
N VAL A 141 5.30 20.65 1.90
CA VAL A 141 4.50 21.11 3.05
C VAL A 141 4.44 20.09 4.18
N VAL A 142 4.76 18.80 3.90
CA VAL A 142 4.91 17.75 4.89
C VAL A 142 6.22 17.01 4.65
N ASP A 143 6.95 16.70 5.71
CA ASP A 143 8.16 15.84 5.69
C ASP A 143 8.19 15.01 6.98
N GLY A 144 7.40 13.93 6.99
CA GLY A 144 7.27 13.05 8.14
C GLY A 144 8.29 11.91 8.10
N LYS A 145 8.89 11.60 9.26
CA LYS A 145 9.81 10.50 9.53
C LYS A 145 9.75 10.10 10.99
N GLY A 146 10.38 8.99 11.34
CA GLY A 146 10.50 8.53 12.73
C GLY A 146 9.89 7.15 12.94
N SER A 147 9.98 6.65 14.17
CA SER A 147 9.59 5.27 14.51
C SER A 147 8.11 4.98 14.25
N ALA A 148 7.23 5.92 14.59
CA ALA A 148 5.78 5.78 14.34
C ALA A 148 5.46 5.66 12.84
N ILE A 149 6.17 6.43 11.99
CA ILE A 149 6.02 6.35 10.54
C ILE A 149 6.63 5.06 10.02
N ASN A 150 7.80 4.64 10.50
CA ASN A 150 8.42 3.37 10.10
C ASN A 150 7.47 2.19 10.34
N GLU A 151 6.86 2.12 11.51
CA GLU A 151 5.89 1.08 11.83
C GLU A 151 4.63 1.22 10.97
N GLY A 152 4.09 2.42 10.82
CA GLY A 152 2.91 2.69 10.01
C GLY A 152 3.07 2.30 8.54
N GLU A 153 4.25 2.56 7.94
CA GLU A 153 4.53 2.17 6.57
C GLU A 153 4.71 0.65 6.42
N LEU A 154 5.31 -0.03 7.40
CA LEU A 154 5.36 -1.50 7.41
C LEU A 154 3.98 -2.13 7.58
N GLN A 155 3.12 -1.57 8.44
CA GLN A 155 1.74 -2.00 8.55
C GLN A 155 0.98 -1.83 7.22
N ARG A 156 1.19 -0.71 6.53
CA ARG A 156 0.63 -0.47 5.20
C ARG A 156 1.12 -1.52 4.19
N TRP A 157 2.44 -1.74 4.09
CA TRP A 157 3.03 -2.74 3.19
C TRP A 157 2.46 -4.14 3.44
N MET A 158 2.26 -4.53 4.71
CA MET A 158 1.69 -5.83 5.07
C MET A 158 0.20 -5.91 4.69
N ALA A 159 -0.62 -4.89 4.96
CA ALA A 159 -2.03 -4.87 4.59
C ALA A 159 -2.22 -4.91 3.05
N GLU A 160 -1.36 -4.21 2.32
CA GLU A 160 -1.34 -4.16 0.85
C GLU A 160 -0.83 -5.46 0.21
N SER A 161 -0.25 -6.39 1.00
CA SER A 161 0.17 -7.71 0.53
C SER A 161 -0.99 -8.59 0.03
N VAL A 162 -2.23 -8.22 0.26
CA VAL A 162 -3.41 -8.84 -0.40
C VAL A 162 -3.34 -8.73 -1.92
N TRP A 163 -2.60 -7.77 -2.47
CA TRP A 163 -2.35 -7.62 -3.90
C TRP A 163 -1.22 -8.49 -4.43
N PHE A 164 -0.40 -9.07 -3.54
CA PHE A 164 0.67 -10.02 -3.87
C PHE A 164 0.73 -11.14 -2.82
N PRO A 165 -0.29 -12.02 -2.81
CA PRO A 165 -0.59 -12.91 -1.69
C PRO A 165 0.50 -13.95 -1.37
N THR A 166 1.47 -14.20 -2.25
CA THR A 166 2.64 -15.03 -1.91
C THR A 166 3.45 -14.45 -0.75
N ASN A 167 3.35 -13.14 -0.47
CA ASN A 167 3.98 -12.49 0.67
C ASN A 167 3.28 -12.76 2.01
N LEU A 168 2.03 -13.17 1.97
CA LEU A 168 1.26 -13.53 3.17
C LEU A 168 1.49 -15.00 3.59
N LEU A 169 2.19 -15.81 2.78
CA LEU A 169 2.58 -17.16 3.15
C LEU A 169 3.50 -17.14 4.39
N PRO A 170 3.44 -18.19 5.24
CA PRO A 170 4.32 -18.28 6.40
C PRO A 170 5.80 -18.13 6.04
N SER A 171 6.50 -17.36 6.84
CA SER A 171 7.94 -17.09 6.68
C SER A 171 8.59 -16.75 8.02
N ASN A 172 9.85 -16.39 8.02
CA ASN A 172 10.51 -15.86 9.21
C ASN A 172 9.87 -14.56 9.72
N MET A 173 9.18 -13.80 8.84
CA MET A 173 8.52 -12.54 9.17
C MET A 173 7.02 -12.69 9.44
N VAL A 174 6.37 -13.71 8.86
CA VAL A 174 4.90 -13.86 8.84
C VAL A 174 4.50 -15.14 9.54
N LYS A 175 3.62 -15.03 10.55
CA LYS A 175 3.03 -16.16 11.26
C LYS A 175 1.52 -16.00 11.37
N TRP A 176 0.80 -17.12 11.23
CA TRP A 176 -0.65 -17.18 11.37
C TRP A 176 -1.02 -17.99 12.61
N THR A 177 -1.99 -17.52 13.38
CA THR A 177 -2.58 -18.26 14.50
C THR A 177 -4.09 -18.20 14.45
N THR A 178 -4.73 -19.27 14.87
CA THR A 178 -6.21 -19.42 14.87
C THR A 178 -6.85 -18.44 15.87
N ILE A 179 -7.96 -17.83 15.46
CA ILE A 179 -8.91 -17.15 16.34
C ILE A 179 -10.22 -17.90 16.33
N ASP A 180 -10.88 -18.01 15.17
CA ASP A 180 -12.13 -18.76 14.99
C ASP A 180 -12.27 -19.27 13.54
N ALA A 181 -13.44 -19.76 13.14
CA ALA A 181 -13.69 -20.35 11.82
C ALA A 181 -13.60 -19.33 10.66
N ASN A 182 -13.69 -18.03 10.93
CA ASN A 182 -13.71 -16.97 9.93
C ASN A 182 -12.65 -15.89 10.17
N SER A 183 -11.81 -16.06 11.20
CA SER A 183 -10.76 -15.10 11.50
C SER A 183 -9.46 -15.75 11.96
N ALA A 184 -8.34 -15.09 11.67
CA ALA A 184 -7.03 -15.49 12.12
C ALA A 184 -6.20 -14.26 12.49
N LYS A 185 -5.22 -14.45 13.37
CA LYS A 185 -4.21 -13.44 13.70
C LYS A 185 -3.01 -13.63 12.77
N LEU A 186 -2.68 -12.59 12.00
CA LEU A 186 -1.43 -12.47 11.26
C LEU A 186 -0.44 -11.68 12.12
N SER A 187 0.66 -12.29 12.51
CA SER A 187 1.75 -11.63 13.23
C SER A 187 2.89 -11.38 12.27
N PHE A 188 3.41 -10.16 12.28
CA PHE A 188 4.55 -9.74 11.49
C PHE A 188 5.68 -9.27 12.39
N SER A 189 6.92 -9.65 12.07
CA SER A 189 8.14 -9.21 12.75
C SER A 189 9.24 -8.97 11.74
N TYR A 190 9.80 -7.77 11.76
CA TYR A 190 10.92 -7.39 10.92
C TYR A 190 11.85 -6.45 11.69
N LYS A 191 13.08 -6.88 11.92
CA LYS A 191 14.02 -6.19 12.81
C LYS A 191 13.39 -5.93 14.19
N GLU A 192 13.43 -4.70 14.66
CA GLU A 192 12.88 -4.30 15.96
C GLU A 192 11.37 -3.99 15.95
N ILE A 193 10.72 -4.09 14.77
CA ILE A 193 9.31 -3.75 14.60
C ILE A 193 8.49 -5.03 14.55
N SER A 194 7.47 -5.11 15.43
CA SER A 194 6.51 -6.21 15.46
C SER A 194 5.10 -5.69 15.67
N PHE A 195 4.15 -6.23 14.94
CA PHE A 195 2.73 -5.94 15.08
C PHE A 195 1.88 -7.14 14.61
N HIS A 196 0.58 -7.03 14.76
CA HIS A 196 -0.34 -8.05 14.29
C HIS A 196 -1.59 -7.45 13.68
N PHE A 197 -2.22 -8.22 12.81
CA PHE A 197 -3.55 -7.95 12.28
C PHE A 197 -4.55 -9.01 12.76
N LEU A 198 -5.76 -8.57 13.09
CA LEU A 198 -6.94 -9.40 13.03
C LEU A 198 -7.39 -9.44 11.57
N VAL A 199 -7.38 -10.63 10.97
CA VAL A 199 -7.78 -10.83 9.57
C VAL A 199 -9.09 -11.61 9.54
N THR A 200 -10.09 -11.09 8.82
CA THR A 200 -11.40 -11.73 8.66
C THR A 200 -11.59 -12.19 7.22
N PHE A 201 -12.18 -13.35 7.08
CA PHE A 201 -12.41 -14.02 5.80
C PHE A 201 -13.91 -14.22 5.56
N ASN A 202 -14.33 -14.19 4.30
CA ASN A 202 -15.68 -14.63 3.93
C ASN A 202 -15.76 -16.15 3.73
N ALA A 203 -16.97 -16.64 3.44
CA ALA A 203 -17.24 -18.08 3.29
C ALA A 203 -16.45 -18.73 2.14
N ILE A 204 -16.07 -17.97 1.10
CA ILE A 204 -15.29 -18.47 -0.04
C ILE A 204 -13.78 -18.30 0.15
N GLY A 205 -13.34 -17.85 1.34
CA GLY A 205 -11.94 -17.72 1.71
C GLY A 205 -11.27 -16.39 1.34
N GLU A 206 -12.00 -15.38 0.85
CA GLU A 206 -11.38 -14.07 0.57
C GLU A 206 -11.21 -13.26 1.85
N ILE A 207 -10.09 -12.57 1.99
CA ILE A 207 -9.90 -11.58 3.07
C ILE A 207 -10.87 -10.42 2.85
N THR A 208 -11.70 -10.14 3.86
CA THR A 208 -12.64 -9.01 3.84
C THR A 208 -12.15 -7.83 4.65
N THR A 209 -11.42 -8.09 5.76
CA THR A 209 -10.84 -7.03 6.57
C THR A 209 -9.47 -7.42 7.10
N MET A 210 -8.61 -6.43 7.26
CA MET A 210 -7.39 -6.48 8.06
C MET A 210 -7.39 -5.31 9.04
N GLN A 211 -7.32 -5.59 10.34
CA GLN A 211 -7.41 -4.60 11.41
C GLN A 211 -6.19 -4.66 12.31
N THR A 212 -5.63 -3.49 12.65
CA THR A 212 -4.49 -3.37 13.57
C THR A 212 -4.55 -2.06 14.34
N GLU A 213 -3.78 -1.96 15.44
CA GLU A 213 -3.51 -0.70 16.13
C GLU A 213 -2.36 0.02 15.43
N ARG A 214 -2.63 1.23 14.91
CA ARG A 214 -1.68 2.03 14.14
C ARG A 214 -1.55 3.43 14.72
N TYR A 215 -0.36 4.00 14.62
CA TYR A 215 -0.14 5.39 14.98
C TYR A 215 -0.91 6.33 14.03
N MET A 216 -1.89 7.04 14.58
CA MET A 216 -2.58 8.12 13.89
C MET A 216 -1.82 9.45 14.06
N THR A 217 -1.16 9.60 15.20
CA THR A 217 -0.19 10.67 15.50
C THR A 217 1.04 10.04 16.15
N ASP A 218 2.13 10.79 16.32
CA ASP A 218 3.37 10.28 16.94
C ASP A 218 3.17 9.69 18.35
N LYS A 219 2.06 10.01 19.02
CA LYS A 219 1.78 9.62 20.42
C LYS A 219 0.51 8.80 20.60
N LYS A 220 -0.37 8.76 19.60
CA LYS A 220 -1.69 8.13 19.75
C LYS A 220 -1.89 7.06 18.70
N ARG A 221 -2.18 5.84 19.16
CA ARG A 221 -2.65 4.74 18.32
C ARG A 221 -4.16 4.73 18.28
N GLU A 222 -4.70 4.35 17.15
CA GLU A 222 -6.12 4.09 16.93
C GLU A 222 -6.26 2.83 16.09
N THR A 223 -7.41 2.21 16.15
CA THR A 223 -7.70 1.04 15.33
C THR A 223 -7.78 1.44 13.85
N TRP A 224 -6.92 0.84 13.04
CA TRP A 224 -6.85 1.03 11.59
C TRP A 224 -7.37 -0.20 10.87
N ILE A 225 -8.33 0.00 9.94
CA ILE A 225 -9.04 -1.07 9.25
C ILE A 225 -8.90 -0.87 7.75
N CYS A 226 -8.47 -1.94 7.07
CA CYS A 226 -8.55 -2.06 5.61
C CYS A 226 -9.66 -3.05 5.27
N LYS A 227 -10.66 -2.63 4.49
CA LYS A 227 -11.68 -3.51 3.92
C LYS A 227 -11.35 -3.81 2.46
N MET A 228 -11.45 -5.06 2.07
CA MET A 228 -11.16 -5.56 0.73
C MET A 228 -12.41 -6.15 0.10
N SER A 229 -12.60 -5.87 -1.20
CA SER A 229 -13.75 -6.38 -1.96
C SER A 229 -13.44 -6.44 -3.47
N ASN A 230 -14.42 -6.87 -4.26
CA ASN A 230 -14.33 -6.91 -5.72
C ASN A 230 -13.13 -7.72 -6.23
N TYR A 231 -13.00 -8.96 -5.71
CA TYR A 231 -11.90 -9.85 -6.09
C TYR A 231 -11.96 -10.25 -7.56
N LYS A 232 -10.82 -10.16 -8.26
CA LYS A 232 -10.67 -10.57 -9.67
C LYS A 232 -9.37 -11.34 -9.86
N GLU A 233 -9.33 -12.16 -10.89
CA GLU A 233 -8.12 -12.91 -11.26
C GLU A 233 -7.20 -12.06 -12.16
N VAL A 234 -5.90 -12.04 -11.84
CA VAL A 234 -4.84 -11.44 -12.62
C VAL A 234 -3.65 -12.39 -12.65
N ASN A 235 -3.27 -12.86 -13.82
CA ASN A 235 -2.14 -13.81 -14.01
C ASN A 235 -2.28 -15.08 -13.13
N GLY A 236 -3.50 -15.60 -12.97
CA GLY A 236 -3.78 -16.77 -12.16
C GLY A 236 -3.89 -16.51 -10.64
N ILE A 237 -3.71 -15.28 -10.20
CA ILE A 237 -3.80 -14.86 -8.79
C ILE A 237 -5.10 -14.08 -8.59
N ARG A 238 -5.86 -14.42 -7.56
CA ARG A 238 -7.11 -13.74 -7.21
C ARG A 238 -6.84 -12.67 -6.16
N ILE A 239 -7.13 -11.40 -6.48
CA ILE A 239 -6.82 -10.23 -5.65
C ILE A 239 -8.00 -9.26 -5.54
N PRO A 240 -8.13 -8.46 -4.45
CA PRO A 240 -9.14 -7.43 -4.35
C PRO A 240 -8.83 -6.26 -5.28
N PHE A 241 -9.85 -5.76 -5.99
CA PHE A 241 -9.75 -4.56 -6.82
C PHE A 241 -10.24 -3.30 -6.11
N SER A 242 -11.00 -3.47 -5.02
CA SER A 242 -11.50 -2.35 -4.21
C SER A 242 -10.96 -2.46 -2.79
N ALA A 243 -10.47 -1.35 -2.25
CA ALA A 243 -10.00 -1.23 -0.88
C ALA A 243 -10.54 0.05 -0.24
N GLU A 244 -11.12 -0.08 0.96
CA GLU A 244 -11.54 1.03 1.80
C GLU A 244 -10.67 1.07 3.06
N VAL A 245 -10.19 2.25 3.46
CA VAL A 245 -9.35 2.43 4.65
C VAL A 245 -10.03 3.34 5.64
N ILE A 246 -10.08 2.88 6.90
CA ILE A 246 -10.91 3.45 7.96
C ILE A 246 -10.08 3.63 9.23
N TRP A 247 -10.27 4.75 9.89
CA TRP A 247 -9.93 4.91 11.30
C TRP A 247 -11.16 4.67 12.15
N ARG A 248 -11.06 3.77 13.13
CA ARG A 248 -12.08 3.61 14.18
C ARG A 248 -11.67 4.44 15.38
N LEU A 249 -12.45 5.48 15.63
CA LEU A 249 -12.26 6.41 16.73
C LEU A 249 -13.37 6.24 17.77
N SER A 250 -13.26 6.93 18.89
CA SER A 250 -14.35 6.98 19.90
C SER A 250 -15.68 7.54 19.33
N THR A 251 -15.62 8.30 18.25
CA THR A 251 -16.77 8.88 17.54
C THR A 251 -17.35 7.96 16.45
N GLY A 252 -16.74 6.78 16.22
CA GLY A 252 -17.16 5.81 15.21
C GLY A 252 -16.13 5.54 14.12
N ASP A 253 -16.57 4.89 13.05
CA ASP A 253 -15.74 4.53 11.91
C ASP A 253 -15.67 5.70 10.90
N HIS A 254 -14.46 6.16 10.61
CA HIS A 254 -14.17 7.27 9.71
C HIS A 254 -13.41 6.77 8.47
N SER A 255 -14.11 6.55 7.37
CA SER A 255 -13.50 6.23 6.08
C SER A 255 -12.74 7.44 5.53
N TYR A 256 -11.46 7.24 5.17
CA TYR A 256 -10.64 8.32 4.64
C TYR A 256 -9.99 8.03 3.29
N ALA A 257 -9.98 6.77 2.85
CA ALA A 257 -9.48 6.40 1.53
C ALA A 257 -10.31 5.26 0.93
N ASN A 258 -10.64 5.40 -0.34
CA ASN A 258 -11.30 4.37 -1.16
C ASN A 258 -10.52 4.26 -2.46
N PHE A 259 -9.95 3.09 -2.72
CA PHE A 259 -9.09 2.84 -3.87
C PHE A 259 -9.65 1.75 -4.77
N GLU A 260 -9.52 1.96 -6.08
CA GLU A 260 -9.90 1.03 -7.13
C GLU A 260 -8.68 0.73 -8.01
N VAL A 261 -8.21 -0.52 -7.98
CA VAL A 261 -7.09 -0.98 -8.82
C VAL A 261 -7.47 -0.84 -10.29
N GLN A 262 -6.61 -0.18 -11.05
CA GLN A 262 -6.75 0.01 -12.49
C GLN A 262 -5.81 -0.92 -13.26
N LYS A 263 -4.61 -1.13 -12.73
CA LYS A 263 -3.59 -1.98 -13.34
C LYS A 263 -2.70 -2.56 -12.24
N ILE A 264 -2.34 -3.82 -12.38
CA ILE A 264 -1.30 -4.46 -11.58
C ILE A 264 -0.43 -5.35 -12.46
N GLU A 265 0.87 -5.33 -12.24
CA GLU A 265 1.87 -6.10 -12.97
C GLU A 265 2.86 -6.70 -11.97
N TYR A 266 3.22 -7.96 -12.17
CA TYR A 266 4.13 -8.73 -11.32
C TYR A 266 5.44 -9.04 -12.03
N ASN A 267 6.56 -9.04 -11.29
CA ASN A 267 7.87 -9.53 -11.72
C ASN A 267 8.40 -8.86 -13.02
N LYS A 268 8.12 -7.57 -13.22
CA LYS A 268 8.52 -6.84 -14.44
C LYS A 268 9.78 -5.99 -14.29
N TYR A 269 10.50 -6.10 -13.16
CA TYR A 269 11.72 -5.32 -12.89
C TYR A 269 12.84 -6.21 -12.39
#